data_0edff50e62678adc397d234765110f21
#
_entry.id   0edff50e62678adc397d234765110f21
#
_cell.length_a   1.000
_cell.length_b   1.000
_cell.length_c   1.000
_cell.angle_alpha   90.00
_cell.angle_beta   90.00
_cell.angle_gamma   90.00
#
_symmetry.space_group_name_H-M   'P 1'
#
loop_
_entity.id
_entity.type
_entity.pdbx_description
1 polymer ?
#
loop_
_entity_poly.entity_id
_entity_poly.type
_entity_poly.pdbx_seq_one_letter_code
_entity_poly.pdbx_strand_id
1 'polypeptide(L)'
;MEFKELFKMMKKTNFIFLLLLTAVTAGCGYTTGSLLPTHIKTIYIQPFRNKIELTKELAPEQYRLRTYRAHLETDITKEVIDKFINDGHLEVVEEENEDLILSGELIDYLRQPVRYGADNETVEEYRISIVCSVKVKDVSKDISLWESSRVIGDATYSLSGTYARSESSTVSAAVSDLARRIVNRTIEGW
;
A
#
# COMPACT_ATOMS: atom_id res chain seq x y z
N MET A 1 -67.63 -16.01 -10.62
CA MET A 1 -67.20 -14.63 -10.25
C MET A 1 -65.90 -14.61 -9.44
N GLU A 2 -65.52 -15.74 -8.85
CA GLU A 2 -64.32 -15.85 -7.99
C GLU A 2 -62.94 -15.84 -8.73
N PHE A 3 -62.86 -16.39 -9.93
CA PHE A 3 -61.57 -16.54 -10.63
C PHE A 3 -60.91 -15.21 -11.03
N LYS A 4 -61.70 -14.18 -11.30
CA LYS A 4 -61.20 -12.83 -11.63
C LYS A 4 -60.61 -12.11 -10.41
N GLU A 5 -61.17 -12.33 -9.24
CA GLU A 5 -60.65 -11.73 -7.98
C GLU A 5 -59.35 -12.41 -7.55
N LEU A 6 -59.23 -13.74 -7.70
CA LEU A 6 -57.98 -14.46 -7.43
C LEU A 6 -56.87 -14.01 -8.34
N PHE A 7 -57.13 -13.81 -9.62
CA PHE A 7 -56.11 -13.34 -10.59
C PHE A 7 -55.64 -11.89 -10.34
N LYS A 8 -56.57 -11.05 -9.85
CA LYS A 8 -56.28 -9.67 -9.45
C LYS A 8 -55.41 -9.60 -8.18
N MET A 9 -55.68 -10.48 -7.21
CA MET A 9 -54.88 -10.63 -6.00
C MET A 9 -53.47 -11.14 -6.31
N MET A 10 -53.31 -12.16 -7.15
CA MET A 10 -52.01 -12.67 -7.59
C MET A 10 -51.17 -11.59 -8.30
N LYS A 11 -51.75 -10.79 -9.19
CA LYS A 11 -51.04 -9.67 -9.83
C LYS A 11 -50.59 -8.62 -8.82
N LYS A 12 -51.43 -8.32 -7.83
CA LYS A 12 -51.10 -7.34 -6.79
C LYS A 12 -49.97 -7.85 -5.87
N THR A 13 -50.01 -9.13 -5.52
CA THR A 13 -48.96 -9.78 -4.70
C THR A 13 -47.62 -9.83 -5.46
N ASN A 14 -47.64 -10.21 -6.74
CA ASN A 14 -46.43 -10.22 -7.58
C ASN A 14 -45.86 -8.81 -7.79
N PHE A 15 -46.72 -7.79 -7.92
CA PHE A 15 -46.25 -6.40 -8.05
C PHE A 15 -45.62 -5.88 -6.77
N ILE A 16 -46.18 -6.24 -5.59
CA ILE A 16 -45.60 -5.88 -4.28
C ILE A 16 -44.27 -6.61 -4.07
N PHE A 17 -44.20 -7.89 -4.46
CA PHE A 17 -42.95 -8.67 -4.37
C PHE A 17 -41.84 -8.11 -5.29
N LEU A 18 -42.19 -7.69 -6.50
CA LEU A 18 -41.27 -7.06 -7.44
C LEU A 18 -40.77 -5.70 -6.92
N LEU A 19 -41.66 -4.91 -6.29
CA LEU A 19 -41.32 -3.63 -5.68
C LEU A 19 -40.40 -3.79 -4.46
N LEU A 20 -40.63 -4.85 -3.66
CA LEU A 20 -39.79 -5.18 -2.53
C LEU A 20 -38.40 -5.65 -2.97
N LEU A 21 -38.30 -6.41 -4.06
CA LEU A 21 -37.03 -6.89 -4.63
C LEU A 21 -36.17 -5.75 -5.17
N THR A 22 -36.80 -4.71 -5.78
CA THR A 22 -36.07 -3.54 -6.28
C THR A 22 -35.58 -2.63 -5.14
N ALA A 23 -36.26 -2.60 -4.00
CA ALA A 23 -35.84 -1.82 -2.83
C ALA A 23 -34.59 -2.39 -2.15
N VAL A 24 -34.35 -3.71 -2.23
CA VAL A 24 -33.17 -4.37 -1.65
C VAL A 24 -31.90 -4.10 -2.46
N THR A 25 -31.99 -3.84 -3.76
CA THR A 25 -30.84 -3.57 -4.64
C THR A 25 -30.32 -2.13 -4.55
N ALA A 26 -31.09 -1.20 -3.98
CA ALA A 26 -30.68 0.21 -3.84
C ALA A 26 -29.80 0.50 -2.61
N GLY A 27 -29.51 -0.50 -1.77
CA GLY A 27 -28.84 -0.32 -0.48
C GLY A 27 -27.32 -0.47 -0.46
N CYS A 28 -26.65 -0.80 -1.57
CA CYS A 28 -25.19 -0.86 -1.60
C CYS A 28 -24.58 0.50 -2.01
N GLY A 29 -24.71 1.49 -1.15
CA GLY A 29 -23.94 2.70 -1.23
C GLY A 29 -22.49 2.43 -0.80
N TYR A 30 -21.62 1.97 -1.71
CA TYR A 30 -20.18 2.05 -1.51
C TYR A 30 -19.81 3.53 -1.50
N THR A 31 -19.58 4.08 -0.32
CA THR A 31 -18.94 5.39 -0.21
C THR A 31 -17.44 5.21 -0.46
N THR A 32 -16.98 5.58 -1.62
CA THR A 32 -15.54 5.71 -1.97
C THR A 32 -14.94 7.00 -1.39
N GLY A 33 -15.50 7.55 -0.32
CA GLY A 33 -14.97 8.73 0.33
C GLY A 33 -13.72 8.38 1.13
N SER A 34 -12.63 9.11 0.91
CA SER A 34 -11.47 9.07 1.81
C SER A 34 -11.91 9.48 3.22
N LEU A 35 -11.32 8.88 4.24
CA LEU A 35 -11.54 9.29 5.64
C LEU A 35 -10.83 10.61 6.00
N LEU A 36 -10.15 11.21 5.03
CA LEU A 36 -9.41 12.47 5.20
C LEU A 36 -10.35 13.63 5.55
N PRO A 37 -9.94 14.53 6.46
CA PRO A 37 -10.65 15.78 6.72
C PRO A 37 -10.83 16.60 5.44
N THR A 38 -11.94 17.31 5.34
CA THR A 38 -12.34 18.05 4.13
C THR A 38 -11.38 19.17 3.70
N HIS A 39 -10.50 19.61 4.60
CA HIS A 39 -9.50 20.64 4.31
C HIS A 39 -8.23 20.06 3.66
N ILE A 40 -8.04 18.75 3.71
CA ILE A 40 -6.85 18.06 3.17
C ILE A 40 -7.17 17.64 1.73
N LYS A 41 -6.44 18.23 0.76
CA LYS A 41 -6.58 17.95 -0.67
C LYS A 41 -5.24 17.74 -1.37
N THR A 42 -4.16 18.27 -0.82
CA THR A 42 -2.84 18.28 -1.43
C THR A 42 -1.80 17.63 -0.53
N ILE A 43 -0.78 17.02 -1.14
CA ILE A 43 0.33 16.40 -0.43
C ILE A 43 1.66 16.70 -1.14
N TYR A 44 2.66 17.09 -0.36
CA TYR A 44 4.04 17.17 -0.79
C TYR A 44 4.82 15.97 -0.26
N ILE A 45 5.51 15.24 -1.14
CA ILE A 45 6.35 14.10 -0.79
C ILE A 45 7.80 14.55 -0.80
N GLN A 46 8.40 14.69 0.38
CA GLN A 46 9.83 14.97 0.49
C GLN A 46 10.64 13.78 -0.04
N PRO A 47 11.77 14.05 -0.73
CA PRO A 47 12.71 12.99 -1.11
C PRO A 47 13.09 12.13 0.10
N PHE A 48 12.92 10.81 -0.03
CA PHE A 48 13.33 9.86 1.02
C PHE A 48 14.83 9.95 1.26
N ARG A 49 15.22 9.86 2.52
CA ARG A 49 16.63 9.90 2.92
C ARG A 49 17.13 8.50 3.23
N ASN A 50 18.33 8.19 2.77
CA ASN A 50 18.96 6.93 3.15
C ASN A 50 19.60 7.05 4.54
N LYS A 51 19.14 6.20 5.46
CA LYS A 51 19.67 6.09 6.84
C LYS A 51 20.14 4.68 7.16
N ILE A 52 20.35 3.83 6.16
CA ILE A 52 20.93 2.50 6.39
C ILE A 52 22.33 2.68 6.98
N GLU A 53 22.48 2.31 8.24
CA GLU A 53 23.77 2.32 8.92
C GLU A 53 24.63 1.12 8.46
N LEU A 54 25.49 1.35 7.48
CA LEU A 54 26.41 0.33 6.95
C LEU A 54 27.60 0.03 7.88
N THR A 55 27.82 0.86 8.91
CA THR A 55 29.04 0.90 9.72
C THR A 55 28.95 0.24 11.08
N LYS A 56 27.77 -0.27 11.50
CA LYS A 56 27.72 -1.08 12.74
C LYS A 56 28.44 -2.40 12.48
N GLU A 57 29.36 -2.77 13.37
CA GLU A 57 30.06 -4.06 13.42
C GLU A 57 29.06 -5.24 13.37
N LEU A 58 28.61 -5.54 12.18
CA LEU A 58 27.76 -6.68 11.92
C LEU A 58 28.64 -7.89 11.69
N ALA A 59 28.27 -9.03 12.28
CA ALA A 59 28.92 -10.29 11.96
C ALA A 59 28.90 -10.53 10.43
N PRO A 60 29.95 -11.15 9.86
CA PRO A 60 30.08 -11.34 8.39
C PRO A 60 28.85 -11.93 7.72
N GLU A 61 28.10 -12.73 8.45
CA GLU A 61 26.86 -13.36 7.98
C GLU A 61 25.70 -12.36 7.85
N GLN A 62 25.64 -11.35 8.71
CA GLN A 62 24.62 -10.30 8.65
C GLN A 62 24.89 -9.30 7.50
N TYR A 63 26.14 -9.14 7.06
CA TYR A 63 26.46 -8.37 5.85
C TYR A 63 25.88 -8.96 4.58
N ARG A 64 25.77 -10.28 4.49
CA ARG A 64 25.17 -10.97 3.33
C ARG A 64 23.67 -10.72 3.21
N LEU A 65 23.02 -10.36 4.31
CA LEU A 65 21.58 -10.10 4.37
C LEU A 65 21.21 -8.63 4.13
N ARG A 66 22.21 -7.73 4.23
CA ARG A 66 22.05 -6.28 4.04
C ARG A 66 22.89 -5.85 2.85
N THR A 67 22.29 -5.88 1.68
CA THR A 67 22.95 -5.40 0.47
C THR A 67 22.48 -3.98 0.22
N TYR A 68 23.42 -3.01 0.29
CA TYR A 68 23.11 -1.65 -0.13
C TYR A 68 22.82 -1.64 -1.63
N ARG A 69 21.68 -1.05 -2.01
CA ARG A 69 21.35 -0.76 -3.40
C ARG A 69 21.38 0.75 -3.59
N ALA A 70 22.30 1.21 -4.44
CA ALA A 70 22.42 2.63 -4.75
C ALA A 70 21.10 3.19 -5.31
N HIS A 71 20.74 4.39 -4.86
CA HIS A 71 19.55 5.13 -5.30
C HIS A 71 18.19 4.50 -4.94
N LEU A 72 18.15 3.53 -4.02
CA LEU A 72 16.90 2.89 -3.59
C LEU A 72 15.93 3.92 -2.97
N GLU A 73 16.44 4.91 -2.24
CA GLU A 73 15.67 6.03 -1.69
C GLU A 73 15.00 6.87 -2.79
N THR A 74 15.66 7.02 -3.93
CA THR A 74 15.10 7.71 -5.11
C THR A 74 13.99 6.90 -5.77
N ASP A 75 14.20 5.59 -5.92
CA ASP A 75 13.19 4.68 -6.47
C ASP A 75 11.95 4.66 -5.57
N ILE A 76 12.12 4.64 -4.24
CA ILE A 76 11.02 4.70 -3.27
C ILE A 76 10.26 6.03 -3.41
N THR A 77 10.97 7.16 -3.47
CA THR A 77 10.35 8.48 -3.60
C THR A 77 9.47 8.54 -4.84
N LYS A 78 10.01 8.11 -5.98
CA LYS A 78 9.28 8.10 -7.25
C LYS A 78 8.05 7.20 -7.19
N GLU A 79 8.18 5.98 -6.70
CA GLU A 79 7.06 5.05 -6.63
C GLU A 79 5.95 5.53 -5.66
N VAL A 80 6.32 6.19 -4.55
CA VAL A 80 5.34 6.79 -3.63
C VAL A 80 4.58 7.93 -4.32
N ILE A 81 5.27 8.81 -5.05
CA ILE A 81 4.65 9.87 -5.85
C ILE A 81 3.69 9.27 -6.89
N ASP A 82 4.17 8.31 -7.68
CA ASP A 82 3.36 7.65 -8.72
C ASP A 82 2.12 6.96 -8.12
N LYS A 83 2.23 6.38 -6.93
CA LYS A 83 1.11 5.76 -6.22
C LYS A 83 0.06 6.77 -5.76
N PHE A 84 0.45 7.91 -5.21
CA PHE A 84 -0.49 8.99 -4.84
C PHE A 84 -1.19 9.56 -6.08
N ILE A 85 -0.47 9.80 -7.18
CA ILE A 85 -1.05 10.27 -8.43
C ILE A 85 -2.08 9.27 -8.97
N ASN A 86 -1.76 7.96 -8.94
CA ASN A 86 -2.67 6.92 -9.42
C ASN A 86 -3.86 6.67 -8.49
N ASP A 87 -3.70 6.92 -7.19
CA ASP A 87 -4.78 6.80 -6.20
C ASP A 87 -5.83 7.92 -6.36
N GLY A 88 -5.39 9.15 -6.61
CA GLY A 88 -6.22 10.30 -6.98
C GLY A 88 -7.04 10.94 -5.85
N HIS A 89 -6.89 10.51 -4.58
CA HIS A 89 -7.56 11.16 -3.44
C HIS A 89 -6.86 12.45 -3.01
N LEU A 90 -5.55 12.53 -3.20
CA LEU A 90 -4.73 13.71 -2.92
C LEU A 90 -3.97 14.13 -4.17
N GLU A 91 -3.98 15.42 -4.44
CA GLU A 91 -3.15 16.02 -5.49
C GLU A 91 -1.72 16.16 -5.00
N VAL A 92 -0.75 15.60 -5.76
CA VAL A 92 0.67 15.75 -5.44
C VAL A 92 1.14 17.11 -5.93
N VAL A 93 1.67 17.91 -5.02
CA VAL A 93 2.14 19.29 -5.28
C VAL A 93 3.61 19.45 -4.91
N GLU A 94 4.20 20.57 -5.36
CA GLU A 94 5.51 21.00 -4.93
C GLU A 94 5.43 21.68 -3.56
N GLU A 95 6.58 21.86 -2.90
CA GLU A 95 6.72 22.56 -1.62
C GLU A 95 6.07 23.97 -1.69
N GLU A 96 5.47 24.42 -0.59
CA GLU A 96 4.76 25.69 -0.37
C GLU A 96 3.25 25.74 -0.69
N ASN A 97 2.67 24.66 -1.26
CA ASN A 97 1.24 24.62 -1.58
C ASN A 97 0.53 23.37 -1.03
N GLU A 98 1.13 22.72 -0.05
CA GLU A 98 0.66 21.44 0.48
C GLU A 98 -0.21 21.60 1.73
N ASP A 99 -1.23 20.75 1.85
CA ASP A 99 -1.95 20.52 3.11
C ASP A 99 -1.23 19.49 3.98
N LEU A 100 -0.61 18.49 3.33
CA LEU A 100 0.17 17.44 3.98
C LEU A 100 1.62 17.43 3.50
N ILE A 101 2.53 17.17 4.44
CA ILE A 101 3.93 16.83 4.15
C ILE A 101 4.17 15.38 4.54
N LEU A 102 4.62 14.57 3.58
CA LEU A 102 5.15 13.23 3.82
C LEU A 102 6.66 13.27 3.80
N SER A 103 7.27 12.82 4.89
CA SER A 103 8.72 12.60 5.00
C SER A 103 9.02 11.13 5.29
N GLY A 104 10.09 10.61 4.69
CA GLY A 104 10.47 9.21 4.82
C GLY A 104 11.96 9.01 4.90
N GLU A 105 12.37 7.96 5.63
CA GLU A 105 13.76 7.54 5.78
C GLU A 105 13.86 6.04 5.52
N LEU A 106 14.75 5.64 4.61
CA LEU A 106 15.09 4.24 4.38
C LEU A 106 16.00 3.77 5.51
N ILE A 107 15.49 2.83 6.34
CA ILE A 107 16.15 2.35 7.56
C ILE A 107 16.89 1.05 7.32
N ASP A 108 16.32 0.15 6.52
CA ASP A 108 16.93 -1.16 6.30
C ASP A 108 16.51 -1.76 4.95
N TYR A 109 17.38 -2.61 4.43
CA TYR A 109 17.15 -3.48 3.28
C TYR A 109 17.59 -4.89 3.66
N LEU A 110 16.69 -5.84 3.65
CA LEU A 110 16.92 -7.22 4.06
C LEU A 110 16.65 -8.17 2.91
N ARG A 111 17.57 -9.10 2.69
CA ARG A 111 17.40 -10.25 1.82
C ARG A 111 17.51 -11.51 2.65
N GLN A 112 16.42 -12.23 2.82
CA GLN A 112 16.34 -13.39 3.71
C GLN A 112 15.92 -14.64 2.95
N PRO A 113 16.58 -15.79 3.15
CA PRO A 113 16.07 -17.05 2.64
C PRO A 113 14.76 -17.39 3.34
N VAL A 114 13.74 -17.83 2.58
CA VAL A 114 12.42 -18.23 3.10
C VAL A 114 12.07 -19.66 2.75
N ARG A 115 12.76 -20.25 1.77
CA ARG A 115 12.58 -21.66 1.44
C ARG A 115 13.90 -22.31 1.03
N TYR A 116 14.12 -23.51 1.54
CA TYR A 116 15.25 -24.36 1.20
C TYR A 116 14.77 -25.57 0.41
N GLY A 117 15.65 -26.14 -0.42
CA GLY A 117 15.43 -27.37 -1.15
C GLY A 117 15.35 -28.58 -0.23
N ALA A 118 15.15 -29.75 -0.84
CA ALA A 118 15.03 -31.01 -0.12
C ALA A 118 16.33 -31.42 0.64
N ASP A 119 17.46 -30.83 0.28
CA ASP A 119 18.76 -30.99 0.92
C ASP A 119 18.92 -30.13 2.20
N ASN A 120 17.98 -29.21 2.49
CA ASN A 120 18.03 -28.20 3.55
C ASN A 120 19.26 -27.27 3.51
N GLU A 121 20.02 -27.28 2.44
CA GLU A 121 21.23 -26.48 2.26
C GLU A 121 21.06 -25.45 1.13
N THR A 122 20.42 -25.84 0.03
CA THR A 122 20.22 -25.00 -1.14
C THR A 122 19.03 -24.07 -0.94
N VAL A 123 19.24 -22.75 -0.99
CA VAL A 123 18.13 -21.80 -0.94
C VAL A 123 17.38 -21.80 -2.27
N GLU A 124 16.07 -21.99 -2.24
CA GLU A 124 15.19 -21.95 -3.41
C GLU A 124 14.43 -20.64 -3.55
N GLU A 125 14.18 -19.96 -2.44
CA GLU A 125 13.40 -18.73 -2.44
C GLU A 125 13.94 -17.71 -1.43
N TYR A 126 14.00 -16.45 -1.84
CA TYR A 126 14.35 -15.30 -1.00
C TYR A 126 13.17 -14.35 -0.86
N ARG A 127 13.13 -13.67 0.30
CA ARG A 127 12.31 -12.48 0.54
C ARG A 127 13.21 -11.26 0.56
N ILE A 128 12.75 -10.20 -0.11
CA ILE A 128 13.30 -8.86 0.02
C ILE A 128 12.33 -8.05 0.87
N SER A 129 12.84 -7.40 1.91
CA SER A 129 12.09 -6.50 2.78
C SER A 129 12.77 -5.14 2.79
N ILE A 130 12.04 -4.10 2.43
CA ILE A 130 12.47 -2.71 2.47
C ILE A 130 11.77 -2.05 3.65
N VAL A 131 12.54 -1.48 4.57
CA VAL A 131 12.02 -0.90 5.82
C VAL A 131 12.23 0.60 5.80
N CYS A 132 11.15 1.35 5.94
CA CYS A 132 11.18 2.81 6.05
C CYS A 132 10.53 3.29 7.34
N SER A 133 11.06 4.37 7.90
CA SER A 133 10.35 5.24 8.81
C SER A 133 9.60 6.28 7.99
N VAL A 134 8.35 6.54 8.32
CA VAL A 134 7.50 7.49 7.58
C VAL A 134 6.72 8.34 8.56
N LYS A 135 6.62 9.63 8.25
CA LYS A 135 5.83 10.60 8.99
C LYS A 135 5.02 11.45 8.02
N VAL A 136 3.74 11.61 8.31
CA VAL A 136 2.83 12.51 7.58
C VAL A 136 2.32 13.58 8.53
N LYS A 137 2.47 14.84 8.15
CA LYS A 137 2.14 16.01 8.95
C LYS A 137 1.07 16.84 8.26
N ASP A 138 0.04 17.25 9.00
CA ASP A 138 -0.92 18.27 8.58
C ASP A 138 -0.28 19.64 8.82
N VAL A 139 -0.07 20.39 7.73
CA VAL A 139 0.60 21.71 7.78
C VAL A 139 -0.27 22.74 8.47
N SER A 140 -1.58 22.74 8.20
CA SER A 140 -2.52 23.74 8.71
C SER A 140 -2.68 23.68 10.22
N LYS A 141 -2.60 22.48 10.81
CA LYS A 141 -2.76 22.24 12.25
C LYS A 141 -1.44 22.05 12.99
N ASP A 142 -0.34 21.93 12.26
CA ASP A 142 1.00 21.65 12.80
C ASP A 142 1.06 20.34 13.63
N ILE A 143 0.27 19.33 13.25
CA ILE A 143 0.19 18.04 13.95
C ILE A 143 0.63 16.88 13.04
N SER A 144 1.16 15.82 13.65
CA SER A 144 1.39 14.56 12.94
C SER A 144 0.05 13.88 12.70
N LEU A 145 -0.29 13.64 11.43
CA LEU A 145 -1.46 12.85 11.05
C LEU A 145 -1.23 11.38 11.42
N TRP A 146 -0.09 10.85 11.02
CA TRP A 146 0.42 9.57 11.48
C TRP A 146 1.94 9.50 11.36
N GLU A 147 2.52 8.60 12.13
CA GLU A 147 3.94 8.32 12.11
C GLU A 147 4.17 6.83 12.37
N SER A 148 5.16 6.24 11.71
CA SER A 148 5.60 4.88 11.97
C SER A 148 7.09 4.77 11.78
N SER A 149 7.77 4.25 12.79
CA SER A 149 9.20 3.95 12.71
C SER A 149 9.51 2.77 11.78
N ARG A 150 8.49 2.01 11.37
CA ARG A 150 8.68 0.79 10.59
C ARG A 150 7.48 0.50 9.68
N VAL A 151 7.56 0.95 8.45
CA VAL A 151 6.70 0.52 7.34
C VAL A 151 7.53 -0.41 6.49
N ILE A 152 7.01 -1.60 6.17
CA ILE A 152 7.76 -2.63 5.45
C ILE A 152 7.05 -2.91 4.13
N GLY A 153 7.82 -2.91 3.03
CA GLY A 153 7.40 -3.45 1.75
C GLY A 153 8.13 -4.76 1.48
N ASP A 154 7.38 -5.79 1.11
CA ASP A 154 7.91 -7.14 0.95
C ASP A 154 7.63 -7.70 -0.45
N ALA A 155 8.58 -8.47 -0.98
CA ALA A 155 8.38 -9.32 -2.13
C ALA A 155 9.26 -10.56 -2.06
N THR A 156 8.81 -11.67 -2.67
CA THR A 156 9.57 -12.91 -2.74
C THR A 156 9.92 -13.28 -4.18
N TYR A 157 11.02 -14.00 -4.36
CA TYR A 157 11.40 -14.57 -5.65
C TYR A 157 12.04 -15.95 -5.51
N SER A 158 11.67 -16.81 -6.42
CA SER A 158 12.29 -18.12 -6.58
C SER A 158 13.49 -18.04 -7.50
N LEU A 159 14.57 -18.78 -7.17
CA LEU A 159 15.79 -18.83 -7.98
C LEU A 159 15.64 -19.69 -9.24
N SER A 160 14.68 -20.62 -9.23
CA SER A 160 14.45 -21.59 -10.31
C SER A 160 12.97 -21.89 -10.50
N GLY A 161 12.65 -22.57 -11.60
CA GLY A 161 11.28 -22.95 -11.93
C GLY A 161 10.48 -21.91 -12.70
N THR A 162 9.20 -22.20 -12.95
CA THR A 162 8.29 -21.38 -13.76
C THR A 162 8.07 -19.96 -13.20
N TYR A 163 8.27 -19.79 -11.90
CA TYR A 163 8.09 -18.51 -11.19
C TYR A 163 9.40 -17.82 -10.83
N ALA A 164 10.51 -18.26 -11.44
CA ALA A 164 11.80 -17.61 -11.24
C ALA A 164 11.74 -16.14 -11.66
N ARG A 165 12.21 -15.26 -10.79
CA ARG A 165 12.29 -13.81 -11.03
C ARG A 165 13.68 -13.30 -10.72
N SER A 166 14.07 -12.20 -11.33
CA SER A 166 15.31 -11.54 -10.97
C SER A 166 15.16 -10.81 -9.62
N GLU A 167 16.25 -10.70 -8.87
CA GLU A 167 16.30 -9.89 -7.67
C GLU A 167 15.86 -8.45 -7.95
N SER A 168 16.29 -7.88 -9.10
CA SER A 168 15.94 -6.51 -9.47
C SER A 168 14.43 -6.30 -9.63
N SER A 169 13.72 -7.20 -10.33
CA SER A 169 12.27 -7.11 -10.46
C SER A 169 11.55 -7.28 -9.14
N THR A 170 12.12 -8.07 -8.23
CA THR A 170 11.57 -8.30 -6.90
C THR A 170 11.77 -7.07 -6.00
N VAL A 171 12.91 -6.38 -6.11
CA VAL A 171 13.10 -5.11 -5.41
C VAL A 171 12.05 -4.09 -5.86
N SER A 172 11.81 -3.97 -7.17
CA SER A 172 10.75 -3.06 -7.67
C SER A 172 9.36 -3.44 -7.14
N ALA A 173 9.06 -4.73 -7.02
CA ALA A 173 7.82 -5.21 -6.42
C ALA A 173 7.73 -4.88 -4.91
N ALA A 174 8.83 -4.99 -4.16
CA ALA A 174 8.88 -4.63 -2.74
C ALA A 174 8.73 -3.11 -2.54
N VAL A 175 9.32 -2.27 -3.42
CA VAL A 175 9.13 -0.81 -3.43
C VAL A 175 7.68 -0.47 -3.71
N SER A 176 7.04 -1.13 -4.66
CA SER A 176 5.62 -0.91 -4.99
C SER A 176 4.69 -1.34 -3.84
N ASP A 177 4.98 -2.44 -3.14
CA ASP A 177 4.23 -2.85 -1.94
C ASP A 177 4.38 -1.84 -0.81
N LEU A 178 5.62 -1.33 -0.58
CA LEU A 178 5.89 -0.27 0.40
C LEU A 178 5.07 0.99 0.09
N ALA A 179 5.14 1.48 -1.15
CA ALA A 179 4.42 2.68 -1.57
C ALA A 179 2.91 2.52 -1.41
N ARG A 180 2.35 1.37 -1.80
CA ARG A 180 0.93 1.03 -1.61
C ARG A 180 0.53 1.10 -0.12
N ARG A 181 1.34 0.55 0.79
CA ARG A 181 1.07 0.58 2.23
C ARG A 181 1.11 2.00 2.79
N ILE A 182 2.03 2.84 2.31
CA ILE A 182 2.12 4.26 2.71
C ILE A 182 0.87 5.01 2.27
N VAL A 183 0.46 4.86 1.01
CA VAL A 183 -0.74 5.52 0.46
C VAL A 183 -1.99 5.08 1.21
N ASN A 184 -2.23 3.76 1.32
CA ASN A 184 -3.41 3.23 2.01
C ASN A 184 -3.50 3.75 3.45
N ARG A 185 -2.37 3.76 4.18
CA ARG A 185 -2.36 4.26 5.55
C ARG A 185 -2.62 5.76 5.63
N THR A 186 -2.18 6.53 4.63
CA THR A 186 -2.44 7.98 4.59
C THR A 186 -3.90 8.29 4.28
N ILE A 187 -4.54 7.51 3.42
CA ILE A 187 -5.91 7.76 2.97
C ILE A 187 -6.96 7.13 3.89
N GLU A 188 -6.68 5.93 4.45
CA GLU A 188 -7.68 5.09 5.13
C GLU A 188 -7.39 4.81 6.61
N GLY A 189 -6.16 5.02 7.08
CA GLY A 189 -5.62 4.31 8.25
C GLY A 189 -5.23 5.15 9.45
N TRP A 190 -5.98 6.19 9.78
CA TRP A 190 -5.67 7.02 10.97
C TRP A 190 -6.83 7.19 11.92
#